data_07406060d7aa84c9b85d30745ee862a8
#
_entry.id   07406060d7aa84c9b85d30745ee862a8
#
_cell.length_a   1.000
_cell.length_b   1.000
_cell.length_c   1.000
_cell.angle_alpha   90.00
_cell.angle_beta   90.00
_cell.angle_gamma   90.00
#
_symmetry.space_group_name_H-M   'P 1'
#
loop_
_entity.id
_entity.type
_entity.pdbx_description
1 polymer ?
#
loop_
_entity_poly.entity_id
_entity_poly.type
_entity_poly.pdbx_seq_one_letter_code
_entity_poly.pdbx_strand_id
1 'polypeptide(L)'
;MYNNYNLDKIGRQKRKDGTMVEWLSSGVSAQEFGCRFYFIIYKEHDKGAIITTERVFSIATFKYEEKADDFNWEITEESSTINGYQAQKAYCDFGGRRWEAWFTPEIPYSEGPYKFCGLPGLILNIADTQGHYVFETLSIEKPEPGTMVEFKDRDDYVVSTKKEFFKVHDDNKKNIVNVMKANGGDAQMAQRAGQVELSKNNPIELDRK
;
A
#
# COMPACT_ATOMS: atom_id res chain seq x y z
N MET A 1 4.28 -6.16 0.06
CA MET A 1 4.41 -7.29 1.01
C MET A 1 3.83 -6.84 2.33
N TYR A 2 2.71 -7.39 2.77
CA TYR A 2 2.10 -6.99 4.04
C TYR A 2 2.99 -7.44 5.18
N ASN A 3 3.20 -6.57 6.15
CA ASN A 3 3.91 -6.87 7.37
C ASN A 3 3.13 -7.93 8.16
N ASN A 4 3.46 -9.21 8.01
CA ASN A 4 2.85 -10.34 8.70
C ASN A 4 3.16 -10.39 10.21
N TYR A 5 3.84 -9.39 10.73
CA TYR A 5 4.36 -9.38 12.10
C TYR A 5 3.31 -9.53 13.20
N ASN A 6 2.03 -9.40 12.86
CA ASN A 6 0.97 -9.42 13.87
C ASN A 6 -0.20 -10.37 13.55
N LEU A 7 -0.09 -11.23 12.52
CA LEU A 7 -1.14 -12.21 12.23
C LEU A 7 -1.40 -13.18 13.38
N ASP A 8 -0.38 -13.49 14.17
CA ASP A 8 -0.51 -14.39 15.34
C ASP A 8 -1.34 -13.79 16.46
N LYS A 9 -1.57 -12.48 16.45
CA LYS A 9 -2.39 -11.77 17.43
C LYS A 9 -3.82 -11.51 16.95
N ILE A 10 -4.13 -11.86 15.69
CA ILE A 10 -5.47 -11.75 15.13
C ILE A 10 -6.17 -13.09 15.30
N GLY A 11 -7.19 -13.14 16.15
CA GLY A 11 -8.06 -14.31 16.26
C GLY A 11 -8.99 -14.39 15.06
N ARG A 12 -9.14 -15.59 14.51
CA ARG A 12 -10.07 -15.87 13.39
C ARG A 12 -11.06 -16.94 13.80
N GLN A 13 -12.34 -16.68 13.59
CA GLN A 13 -13.40 -17.65 13.82
C GLN A 13 -14.39 -17.64 12.66
N LYS A 14 -14.72 -18.84 12.16
CA LYS A 14 -15.81 -19.02 11.23
C LYS A 14 -17.11 -19.13 11.99
N ARG A 15 -18.07 -18.26 11.75
CA ARG A 15 -19.41 -18.32 12.31
C ARG A 15 -20.21 -19.47 11.69
N LYS A 16 -21.31 -19.86 12.34
CA LYS A 16 -22.22 -20.91 11.85
C LYS A 16 -22.85 -20.59 10.49
N ASP A 17 -22.98 -19.30 10.17
CA ASP A 17 -23.45 -18.79 8.86
C ASP A 17 -22.38 -18.78 7.77
N GLY A 18 -21.15 -19.21 8.08
CA GLY A 18 -20.02 -19.25 7.14
C GLY A 18 -19.18 -17.98 7.08
N THR A 19 -19.61 -16.89 7.73
CA THR A 19 -18.81 -15.66 7.77
C THR A 19 -17.56 -15.83 8.64
N MET A 20 -16.44 -15.23 8.18
CA MET A 20 -15.22 -15.16 8.98
C MET A 20 -15.23 -13.91 9.85
N VAL A 21 -14.93 -14.08 11.12
CA VAL A 21 -14.74 -12.98 12.06
C VAL A 21 -13.30 -12.95 12.48
N GLU A 22 -12.69 -11.79 12.35
CA GLU A 22 -11.35 -11.50 12.85
C GLU A 22 -11.47 -10.58 14.06
N TRP A 23 -10.75 -10.89 15.13
CA TRP A 23 -10.68 -10.04 16.31
C TRP A 23 -9.26 -9.92 16.82
N LEU A 24 -8.98 -8.80 17.45
CA LEU A 24 -7.71 -8.59 18.14
C LEU A 24 -7.72 -9.36 19.46
N SER A 25 -6.62 -10.02 19.79
CA SER A 25 -6.47 -10.63 21.11
C SER A 25 -6.51 -9.56 22.21
N SER A 26 -7.10 -9.89 23.34
CA SER A 26 -7.20 -8.99 24.48
C SER A 26 -5.83 -8.44 24.89
N GLY A 27 -5.73 -7.12 25.03
CA GLY A 27 -4.51 -6.44 25.44
C GLY A 27 -3.73 -5.74 24.32
N VAL A 28 -4.22 -5.82 23.07
CA VAL A 28 -3.60 -5.12 21.95
C VAL A 28 -4.51 -4.00 21.48
N SER A 29 -3.98 -2.79 21.45
CA SER A 29 -4.74 -1.64 20.95
C SER A 29 -4.85 -1.71 19.42
N ALA A 30 -5.97 -1.22 18.87
CA ALA A 30 -6.13 -1.07 17.42
C ALA A 30 -5.03 -0.19 16.79
N GLN A 31 -4.34 0.63 17.59
CA GLN A 31 -3.22 1.45 17.17
C GLN A 31 -1.94 0.65 16.92
N GLU A 32 -1.75 -0.49 17.61
CA GLU A 32 -0.58 -1.37 17.40
C GLU A 32 -0.72 -2.25 16.15
N PHE A 33 -1.95 -2.42 15.63
CA PHE A 33 -2.25 -3.20 14.41
C PHE A 33 -2.61 -2.36 13.21
N GLY A 34 -2.65 -1.06 13.36
CA GLY A 34 -3.07 -0.16 12.30
C GLY A 34 -2.12 -0.15 11.12
N CYS A 35 -2.14 -1.20 10.28
CA CYS A 35 -1.72 -1.01 8.90
C CYS A 35 -2.67 0.04 8.31
N ARG A 36 -2.16 1.22 8.03
CA ARG A 36 -2.93 2.33 7.44
C ARG A 36 -3.08 2.21 5.93
N PHE A 37 -2.50 1.15 5.34
CA PHE A 37 -2.55 0.90 3.91
C PHE A 37 -3.65 -0.11 3.63
N TYR A 38 -4.68 0.34 2.93
CA TYR A 38 -5.83 -0.48 2.51
C TYR A 38 -5.80 -0.77 1.01
N PHE A 39 -4.62 -0.69 0.40
CA PHE A 39 -4.41 -0.97 -1.00
C PHE A 39 -3.63 -2.27 -1.23
N ILE A 40 -3.91 -2.91 -2.34
CA ILE A 40 -3.10 -3.98 -2.92
C ILE A 40 -2.61 -3.47 -4.28
N ILE A 41 -1.33 -3.63 -4.53
CA ILE A 41 -0.72 -3.30 -5.81
C ILE A 41 -0.21 -4.59 -6.44
N TYR A 42 -0.64 -4.82 -7.66
CA TYR A 42 -0.19 -5.91 -8.49
C TYR A 42 0.45 -5.32 -9.75
N LYS A 43 1.69 -5.72 -10.04
CA LYS A 43 2.43 -5.26 -11.20
C LYS A 43 2.43 -6.35 -12.26
N GLU A 44 1.89 -6.05 -13.45
CA GLU A 44 1.90 -6.93 -14.62
C GLU A 44 3.06 -6.51 -15.52
N HIS A 45 4.21 -7.16 -15.34
CA HIS A 45 5.44 -6.81 -16.08
C HIS A 45 5.30 -6.92 -17.60
N ASP A 46 4.64 -7.99 -18.06
CA ASP A 46 4.46 -8.24 -19.49
C ASP A 46 3.64 -7.17 -20.19
N LYS A 47 2.78 -6.48 -19.43
CA LYS A 47 1.91 -5.42 -19.95
C LYS A 47 2.39 -4.01 -19.59
N GLY A 48 3.37 -3.89 -18.69
CA GLY A 48 3.75 -2.60 -18.14
C GLY A 48 2.59 -1.91 -17.40
N ALA A 49 1.74 -2.69 -16.73
CA ALA A 49 0.55 -2.23 -16.07
C ALA A 49 0.63 -2.45 -14.54
N ILE A 50 0.04 -1.54 -13.81
CA ILE A 50 -0.12 -1.63 -12.36
C ILE A 50 -1.61 -1.64 -12.04
N ILE A 51 -2.07 -2.72 -11.44
CA ILE A 51 -3.43 -2.84 -10.94
C ILE A 51 -3.41 -2.48 -9.46
N THR A 52 -4.19 -1.49 -9.08
CA THR A 52 -4.37 -1.09 -7.69
C THR A 52 -5.79 -1.39 -7.25
N THR A 53 -5.94 -2.08 -6.12
CA THR A 53 -7.23 -2.17 -5.43
C THR A 53 -7.12 -1.50 -4.09
N GLU A 54 -8.07 -0.63 -3.77
CA GLU A 54 -8.10 0.10 -2.52
C GLU A 54 -9.53 0.25 -1.99
N ARG A 55 -9.67 0.09 -0.69
CA ARG A 55 -10.96 0.21 -0.04
C ARG A 55 -11.24 1.64 0.38
N VAL A 56 -12.33 2.21 -0.13
CA VAL A 56 -12.90 3.44 0.41
C VAL A 56 -13.90 3.07 1.51
N PHE A 57 -13.61 3.51 2.73
CA PHE A 57 -14.38 3.15 3.91
C PHE A 57 -15.87 3.46 3.74
N SER A 58 -16.73 2.52 4.15
CA SER A 58 -18.19 2.59 4.04
C SER A 58 -18.77 2.76 2.61
N ILE A 59 -17.96 2.61 1.56
CA ILE A 59 -18.42 2.67 0.18
C ILE A 59 -18.17 1.33 -0.51
N ALA A 60 -16.96 1.07 -0.98
CA ALA A 60 -16.62 -0.13 -1.74
C ALA A 60 -15.10 -0.32 -1.80
N THR A 61 -14.67 -1.45 -2.37
CA THR A 61 -13.30 -1.62 -2.85
C THR A 61 -13.26 -1.25 -4.33
N PHE A 62 -12.41 -0.31 -4.64
CA PHE A 62 -12.18 0.15 -6.01
C PHE A 62 -11.01 -0.62 -6.63
N LYS A 63 -11.09 -0.78 -7.95
CA LYS A 63 -10.01 -1.30 -8.78
C LYS A 63 -9.75 -0.30 -9.89
N TYR A 64 -8.49 0.10 -10.05
CA TYR A 64 -8.05 0.89 -11.20
C TYR A 64 -6.72 0.38 -11.72
N GLU A 65 -6.51 0.59 -13.00
CA GLU A 65 -5.28 0.25 -13.71
C GLU A 65 -4.60 1.53 -14.16
N GLU A 66 -3.27 1.54 -14.03
CA GLU A 66 -2.42 2.60 -14.53
C GLU A 66 -1.21 1.99 -15.23
N LYS A 67 -0.64 2.75 -16.16
CA LYS A 67 0.63 2.37 -16.76
C LYS A 67 1.74 2.51 -15.72
N ALA A 68 2.67 1.58 -15.71
CA ALA A 68 3.87 1.70 -14.88
C ALA A 68 4.61 3.00 -15.26
N ASP A 69 4.90 3.83 -14.25
CA ASP A 69 5.62 5.08 -14.48
C ASP A 69 7.07 4.82 -14.88
N ASP A 70 7.56 5.60 -15.82
CA ASP A 70 8.99 5.70 -16.10
C ASP A 70 9.61 6.62 -15.05
N PHE A 71 10.13 6.02 -13.97
CA PHE A 71 10.83 6.78 -12.93
C PHE A 71 12.15 7.31 -13.49
N ASN A 72 12.31 8.62 -13.50
CA ASN A 72 13.58 9.26 -13.86
C ASN A 72 14.55 9.15 -12.67
N TRP A 73 15.22 8.00 -12.55
CA TRP A 73 16.16 7.74 -11.48
C TRP A 73 17.48 8.47 -11.68
N GLU A 74 17.88 9.21 -10.67
CA GLU A 74 19.21 9.82 -10.54
C GLU A 74 20.07 8.89 -9.68
N ILE A 75 20.85 8.01 -10.32
CA ILE A 75 21.74 7.08 -9.63
C ILE A 75 22.98 7.83 -9.20
N THR A 76 23.40 7.67 -7.95
CA THR A 76 24.59 8.31 -7.37
C THR A 76 25.76 7.33 -7.26
N GLU A 77 26.94 7.82 -6.89
CA GLU A 77 28.11 6.99 -6.59
C GLU A 77 28.11 6.47 -5.14
N GLU A 78 27.13 6.90 -4.33
CA GLU A 78 27.03 6.46 -2.93
C GLU A 78 26.66 4.98 -2.86
N SER A 79 27.40 4.23 -2.06
CA SER A 79 27.18 2.81 -1.82
C SER A 79 27.11 2.48 -0.34
N SER A 80 26.40 1.41 -0.01
CA SER A 80 26.25 0.89 1.36
C SER A 80 26.02 -0.60 1.31
N THR A 81 26.12 -1.27 2.46
CA THR A 81 25.73 -2.70 2.59
C THR A 81 24.40 -2.78 3.33
N ILE A 82 23.39 -3.34 2.68
CA ILE A 82 22.05 -3.52 3.24
C ILE A 82 21.67 -5.01 3.17
N ASN A 83 21.37 -5.60 4.30
CA ASN A 83 21.04 -7.04 4.42
C ASN A 83 22.07 -7.98 3.75
N GLY A 84 23.35 -7.58 3.76
CA GLY A 84 24.44 -8.36 3.17
C GLY A 84 24.69 -8.12 1.68
N TYR A 85 23.86 -7.30 1.02
CA TYR A 85 24.00 -6.94 -0.41
C TYR A 85 24.70 -5.59 -0.55
N GLN A 86 25.54 -5.45 -1.57
CA GLN A 86 26.06 -4.15 -1.98
C GLN A 86 24.95 -3.36 -2.64
N ALA A 87 24.61 -2.22 -2.06
CA ALA A 87 23.54 -1.36 -2.52
C ALA A 87 24.07 -0.01 -2.96
N GLN A 88 23.48 0.55 -4.00
CA GLN A 88 23.76 1.88 -4.55
C GLN A 88 22.55 2.79 -4.33
N LYS A 89 22.81 4.05 -4.08
CA LYS A 89 21.77 5.05 -3.83
C LYS A 89 21.25 5.65 -5.14
N ALA A 90 19.93 5.90 -5.18
CA ALA A 90 19.29 6.63 -6.27
C ALA A 90 18.17 7.53 -5.74
N TYR A 91 17.83 8.55 -6.52
CA TYR A 91 16.74 9.47 -6.23
C TYR A 91 15.74 9.52 -7.38
N CYS A 92 14.46 9.74 -7.08
CA CYS A 92 13.46 10.12 -8.08
C CYS A 92 12.40 11.03 -7.47
N ASP A 93 11.65 11.71 -8.34
CA ASP A 93 10.45 12.44 -7.96
C ASP A 93 9.22 11.63 -8.38
N PHE A 94 8.34 11.32 -7.42
CA PHE A 94 7.11 10.58 -7.68
C PHE A 94 6.00 10.99 -6.69
N GLY A 95 4.79 11.15 -7.21
CA GLY A 95 3.62 11.46 -6.41
C GLY A 95 3.74 12.78 -5.63
N GLY A 96 4.48 13.77 -6.16
CA GLY A 96 4.73 15.05 -5.48
C GLY A 96 5.71 14.96 -4.31
N ARG A 97 6.51 13.89 -4.25
CA ARG A 97 7.56 13.68 -3.26
C ARG A 97 8.89 13.37 -3.92
N ARG A 98 9.98 13.78 -3.27
CA ARG A 98 11.33 13.31 -3.59
C ARG A 98 11.62 12.05 -2.79
N TRP A 99 12.07 10.98 -3.47
CA TRP A 99 12.38 9.69 -2.89
C TRP A 99 13.86 9.37 -2.96
N GLU A 100 14.38 8.75 -1.91
CA GLU A 100 15.70 8.17 -1.83
C GLU A 100 15.57 6.66 -1.78
N ALA A 101 16.19 5.96 -2.72
CA ALA A 101 16.18 4.51 -2.82
C ALA A 101 17.59 3.93 -2.70
N TRP A 102 17.69 2.76 -2.11
CA TRP A 102 18.86 1.91 -2.12
C TRP A 102 18.53 0.62 -2.84
N PHE A 103 19.21 0.35 -3.95
CA PHE A 103 18.99 -0.82 -4.78
C PHE A 103 20.26 -1.65 -4.92
N THR A 104 20.11 -2.95 -5.18
CA THR A 104 21.24 -3.85 -5.41
C THR A 104 21.20 -4.48 -6.80
N PRO A 105 22.27 -4.36 -7.60
CA PRO A 105 22.39 -5.05 -8.87
C PRO A 105 22.67 -6.55 -8.72
N GLU A 106 23.03 -7.01 -7.50
CA GLU A 106 23.24 -8.45 -7.23
C GLU A 106 21.94 -9.26 -7.37
N ILE A 107 20.78 -8.60 -7.27
CA ILE A 107 19.47 -9.18 -7.53
C ILE A 107 18.88 -8.47 -8.76
N PRO A 108 19.02 -9.06 -9.95
CA PRO A 108 18.73 -8.38 -11.23
C PRO A 108 17.23 -8.33 -11.56
N TYR A 109 16.43 -7.94 -10.59
CA TYR A 109 15.01 -7.68 -10.75
C TYR A 109 14.75 -6.19 -10.56
N SER A 110 14.26 -5.53 -11.63
CA SER A 110 13.95 -4.09 -11.63
C SER A 110 12.66 -3.79 -10.86
N GLU A 111 12.64 -4.15 -9.56
CA GLU A 111 11.48 -4.15 -8.71
C GLU A 111 11.72 -3.44 -7.38
N GLY A 112 10.60 -3.07 -6.72
CA GLY A 112 10.62 -2.43 -5.41
C GLY A 112 9.25 -2.40 -4.73
N PRO A 113 9.17 -1.84 -3.53
CA PRO A 113 7.91 -1.70 -2.81
C PRO A 113 6.99 -0.68 -3.49
N TYR A 114 5.70 -0.75 -3.15
CA TYR A 114 4.68 0.11 -3.73
C TYR A 114 4.67 0.00 -5.27
N LYS A 115 4.69 1.14 -5.97
CA LYS A 115 4.73 1.20 -7.44
C LYS A 115 6.15 1.32 -7.99
N PHE A 116 7.16 1.50 -7.13
CA PHE A 116 8.53 1.76 -7.56
C PHE A 116 9.13 0.58 -8.31
N CYS A 117 9.80 0.89 -9.43
CA CYS A 117 10.54 -0.03 -10.29
C CYS A 117 11.50 0.77 -11.17
N GLY A 118 12.22 0.11 -12.09
CA GLY A 118 13.02 0.80 -13.13
C GLY A 118 14.49 0.99 -12.79
N LEU A 119 14.95 0.67 -11.58
CA LEU A 119 16.38 0.61 -11.26
C LEU A 119 17.02 -0.70 -11.79
N PRO A 120 18.33 -0.72 -12.09
CA PRO A 120 19.01 -1.93 -12.58
C PRO A 120 19.28 -2.93 -11.44
N GLY A 121 18.23 -3.30 -10.71
CA GLY A 121 18.27 -4.22 -9.58
C GLY A 121 17.13 -4.00 -8.61
N LEU A 122 17.07 -4.85 -7.56
CA LEU A 122 16.03 -4.83 -6.56
C LEU A 122 16.20 -3.64 -5.62
N ILE A 123 15.14 -2.84 -5.44
CA ILE A 123 15.09 -1.78 -4.42
C ILE A 123 14.95 -2.45 -3.05
N LEU A 124 15.99 -2.34 -2.23
CA LEU A 124 16.03 -2.87 -0.87
C LEU A 124 15.31 -1.93 0.11
N ASN A 125 15.67 -0.66 0.07
CA ASN A 125 15.06 0.34 0.93
C ASN A 125 14.68 1.56 0.10
N ILE A 126 13.57 2.19 0.44
CA ILE A 126 13.18 3.46 -0.15
C ILE A 126 12.39 4.29 0.86
N ALA A 127 12.67 5.58 0.91
CA ALA A 127 11.99 6.53 1.77
C ALA A 127 11.76 7.85 1.05
N ASP A 128 10.70 8.57 1.40
CA ASP A 128 10.62 9.96 0.99
C ASP A 128 11.59 10.80 1.84
N THR A 129 12.15 11.86 1.25
CA THR A 129 13.21 12.66 1.89
C THR A 129 12.76 13.38 3.17
N GLN A 130 11.47 13.39 3.46
CA GLN A 130 10.90 13.93 4.68
C GLN A 130 10.68 12.86 5.77
N GLY A 131 10.92 11.58 5.44
CA GLY A 131 10.76 10.46 6.37
C GLY A 131 9.31 10.14 6.73
N HIS A 132 8.33 10.58 5.92
CA HIS A 132 6.93 10.26 6.15
C HIS A 132 6.58 8.83 5.75
N TYR A 133 7.25 8.32 4.72
CA TYR A 133 7.11 6.96 4.22
C TYR A 133 8.47 6.31 4.12
N VAL A 134 8.60 5.16 4.76
CA VAL A 134 9.83 4.38 4.77
C VAL A 134 9.46 2.93 4.51
N PHE A 135 10.09 2.33 3.51
CA PHE A 135 10.01 0.92 3.18
C PHE A 135 11.38 0.30 3.35
N GLU A 136 11.50 -0.65 4.24
CA GLU A 136 12.75 -1.35 4.54
C GLU A 136 12.58 -2.84 4.30
N THR A 137 13.55 -3.45 3.62
CA THR A 137 13.59 -4.90 3.44
C THR A 137 14.00 -5.58 4.75
N LEU A 138 13.14 -6.44 5.26
CA LEU A 138 13.41 -7.25 6.46
C LEU A 138 14.08 -8.57 6.09
N SER A 139 13.62 -9.24 5.03
CA SER A 139 14.19 -10.48 4.52
C SER A 139 13.95 -10.63 3.02
N ILE A 140 14.80 -11.40 2.37
CA ILE A 140 14.66 -11.79 0.96
C ILE A 140 14.74 -13.31 0.92
N GLU A 141 13.67 -13.94 0.48
CA GLU A 141 13.55 -15.39 0.44
C GLU A 141 13.20 -15.86 -0.97
N LYS A 142 13.74 -17.00 -1.37
CA LYS A 142 13.32 -17.64 -2.62
C LYS A 142 11.97 -18.32 -2.38
N PRO A 143 10.99 -18.10 -3.27
CA PRO A 143 9.73 -18.80 -3.15
C PRO A 143 9.90 -20.30 -3.39
N GLU A 144 9.02 -21.10 -2.83
CA GLU A 144 8.95 -22.53 -3.15
C GLU A 144 8.71 -22.74 -4.66
N PRO A 145 9.28 -23.80 -5.25
CA PRO A 145 9.08 -24.10 -6.66
C PRO A 145 7.59 -24.21 -7.00
N GLY A 146 7.16 -23.52 -8.05
CA GLY A 146 5.77 -23.50 -8.49
C GLY A 146 4.90 -22.45 -7.78
N THR A 147 5.45 -21.64 -6.87
CA THR A 147 4.73 -20.49 -6.32
C THR A 147 4.42 -19.51 -7.44
N MET A 148 3.13 -19.21 -7.61
CA MET A 148 2.66 -18.19 -8.55
C MET A 148 2.01 -17.06 -7.76
N VAL A 149 2.29 -15.83 -8.18
CA VAL A 149 1.60 -14.64 -7.69
C VAL A 149 0.62 -14.19 -8.76
N GLU A 150 -0.66 -14.36 -8.49
CA GLU A 150 -1.72 -13.99 -9.43
C GLU A 150 -2.59 -12.91 -8.82
N PHE A 151 -3.01 -11.96 -9.63
CA PHE A 151 -4.05 -11.03 -9.25
C PHE A 151 -5.39 -11.78 -9.22
N LYS A 152 -6.00 -11.84 -8.03
CA LYS A 152 -7.34 -12.43 -7.87
C LYS A 152 -8.37 -11.34 -8.09
N ASP A 153 -8.90 -11.28 -9.30
CA ASP A 153 -10.02 -10.38 -9.59
C ASP A 153 -11.28 -10.83 -8.85
N ARG A 154 -12.11 -9.87 -8.51
CA ARG A 154 -13.36 -10.09 -7.75
C ARG A 154 -14.48 -9.29 -8.41
N ASP A 155 -15.66 -9.90 -8.49
CA ASP A 155 -16.84 -9.29 -9.10
C ASP A 155 -17.40 -8.09 -8.32
N ASP A 156 -16.99 -7.94 -7.04
CA ASP A 156 -17.44 -6.85 -6.16
C ASP A 156 -16.56 -5.59 -6.21
N TYR A 157 -15.55 -5.57 -7.06
CA TYR A 157 -14.76 -4.36 -7.27
C TYR A 157 -15.52 -3.33 -8.10
N VAL A 158 -15.47 -2.07 -7.66
CA VAL A 158 -15.90 -0.93 -8.48
C VAL A 158 -14.73 -0.54 -9.39
N VAL A 159 -14.86 -0.86 -10.67
CA VAL A 159 -13.86 -0.49 -11.67
C VAL A 159 -13.94 1.01 -11.94
N SER A 160 -12.81 1.68 -11.87
CA SER A 160 -12.72 3.15 -12.03
C SER A 160 -11.39 3.53 -12.69
N THR A 161 -11.25 4.79 -13.00
CA THR A 161 -9.95 5.40 -13.26
C THR A 161 -9.31 5.84 -11.95
N LYS A 162 -7.99 6.01 -11.93
CA LYS A 162 -7.25 6.58 -10.78
C LYS A 162 -7.86 7.91 -10.34
N LYS A 163 -8.19 8.79 -11.29
CA LYS A 163 -8.78 10.11 -11.03
C LYS A 163 -10.16 10.01 -10.37
N GLU A 164 -11.01 9.11 -10.86
CA GLU A 164 -12.33 8.89 -10.28
C GLU A 164 -12.24 8.32 -8.88
N PHE A 165 -11.33 7.34 -8.67
CA PHE A 165 -11.05 6.79 -7.36
C PHE A 165 -10.66 7.89 -6.36
N PHE A 166 -9.69 8.73 -6.68
CA PHE A 166 -9.26 9.80 -5.77
C PHE A 166 -10.36 10.82 -5.52
N LYS A 167 -11.19 11.13 -6.51
CA LYS A 167 -12.35 12.00 -6.30
C LYS A 167 -13.32 11.40 -5.29
N VAL A 168 -13.69 10.12 -5.44
CA VAL A 168 -14.59 9.43 -4.50
C VAL A 168 -13.97 9.34 -3.11
N HIS A 169 -12.67 9.02 -3.03
CA HIS A 169 -11.94 8.96 -1.78
C HIS A 169 -11.95 10.30 -1.04
N ASP A 170 -11.67 11.41 -1.73
CA ASP A 170 -11.63 12.75 -1.13
C ASP A 170 -13.02 13.26 -0.75
N ASP A 171 -14.02 12.98 -1.57
CA ASP A 171 -15.41 13.33 -1.27
C ASP A 171 -15.92 12.51 -0.07
N ASN A 172 -15.58 11.22 0.02
CA ASN A 172 -15.89 10.40 1.18
C ASN A 172 -15.20 10.92 2.43
N LYS A 173 -13.92 11.27 2.35
CA LYS A 173 -13.17 11.84 3.47
C LYS A 173 -13.81 13.10 4.04
N LYS A 174 -14.33 13.98 3.17
CA LYS A 174 -15.06 15.20 3.58
C LYS A 174 -16.42 14.89 4.21
N ASN A 175 -17.08 13.83 3.77
CA ASN A 175 -18.46 13.50 4.12
C ASN A 175 -18.59 12.27 5.02
N ILE A 176 -17.49 11.70 5.52
CA ILE A 176 -17.48 10.42 6.22
C ILE A 176 -18.51 10.35 7.37
N VAL A 177 -18.71 11.44 8.09
CA VAL A 177 -19.67 11.50 9.20
C VAL A 177 -21.10 11.28 8.70
N ASN A 178 -21.45 11.92 7.58
CA ASN A 178 -22.79 11.78 6.98
C ASN A 178 -22.97 10.39 6.37
N VAL A 179 -21.95 9.87 5.71
CA VAL A 179 -21.95 8.51 5.12
C VAL A 179 -22.17 7.46 6.20
N MET A 180 -21.47 7.55 7.32
CA MET A 180 -21.64 6.61 8.43
C MET A 180 -23.03 6.68 9.06
N LYS A 181 -23.57 7.88 9.25
CA LYS A 181 -24.94 8.06 9.75
C LYS A 181 -25.98 7.46 8.79
N ALA A 182 -25.81 7.70 7.49
CA ALA A 182 -26.70 7.14 6.47
C ALA A 182 -26.70 5.60 6.45
N ASN A 183 -25.55 4.99 6.78
CA ASN A 183 -25.40 3.54 6.89
C ASN A 183 -25.81 2.97 8.29
N GLY A 184 -26.54 3.75 9.09
CA GLY A 184 -27.05 3.31 10.39
C GLY A 184 -26.03 3.37 11.54
N GLY A 185 -24.92 4.06 11.35
CA GLY A 185 -23.91 4.24 12.37
C GLY A 185 -24.36 5.18 13.50
N ASP A 186 -23.90 4.90 14.74
CA ASP A 186 -24.07 5.77 15.87
C ASP A 186 -23.39 7.14 15.62
N ALA A 187 -24.03 8.24 16.04
CA ALA A 187 -23.57 9.59 15.79
C ALA A 187 -22.20 9.87 16.43
N GLN A 188 -21.93 9.31 17.62
CA GLN A 188 -20.65 9.49 18.30
C GLN A 188 -19.54 8.70 17.62
N MET A 189 -19.85 7.46 17.18
CA MET A 189 -18.92 6.64 16.41
C MET A 189 -18.60 7.27 15.05
N ALA A 190 -19.61 7.80 14.35
CA ALA A 190 -19.45 8.52 13.10
C ALA A 190 -18.54 9.76 13.25
N GLN A 191 -18.71 10.50 14.34
CA GLN A 191 -17.90 11.69 14.61
C GLN A 191 -16.44 11.35 14.91
N ARG A 192 -16.20 10.29 15.70
CA ARG A 192 -14.84 9.78 15.97
C ARG A 192 -14.16 9.30 14.69
N ALA A 193 -14.86 8.52 13.86
CA ALA A 193 -14.33 8.06 12.58
C ALA A 193 -14.02 9.22 11.63
N GLY A 194 -14.86 10.26 11.61
CA GLY A 194 -14.60 11.49 10.86
C GLY A 194 -13.31 12.19 11.30
N GLN A 195 -13.09 12.30 12.61
CA GLN A 195 -11.85 12.89 13.14
C GLN A 195 -10.61 12.07 12.76
N VAL A 196 -10.68 10.74 12.86
CA VAL A 196 -9.60 9.85 12.47
C VAL A 196 -9.32 9.97 10.97
N GLU A 197 -10.35 9.99 10.12
CA GLU A 197 -10.16 10.07 8.67
C GLU A 197 -9.60 11.44 8.24
N LEU A 198 -10.07 12.52 8.84
CA LEU A 198 -9.55 13.87 8.57
C LEU A 198 -8.10 14.05 9.06
N SER A 199 -7.66 13.29 10.07
CA SER A 199 -6.26 13.32 10.52
C SER A 199 -5.29 12.67 9.54
N LYS A 200 -5.78 11.81 8.63
CA LYS A 200 -4.99 11.19 7.55
C LYS A 200 -4.81 12.16 6.38
N ASN A 201 -4.02 13.19 6.57
CA ASN A 201 -3.83 14.27 5.60
C ASN A 201 -2.52 14.21 4.82
N ASN A 202 -1.75 13.14 4.96
CA ASN A 202 -0.46 12.96 4.33
C ASN A 202 -0.45 11.66 3.49
N PRO A 203 -1.10 11.63 2.31
CA PRO A 203 -1.08 10.44 1.45
C PRO A 203 0.30 10.21 0.83
N ILE A 204 0.56 8.96 0.41
CA ILE A 204 1.82 8.61 -0.25
C ILE A 204 2.00 9.36 -1.58
N GLU A 205 0.93 9.52 -2.35
CA GLU A 205 0.91 10.36 -3.54
C GLU A 205 0.19 11.68 -3.20
N LEU A 206 0.94 12.78 -3.18
CA LEU A 206 0.41 14.14 -2.99
C LEU A 206 -0.14 14.69 -4.31
N ASP A 207 0.52 14.31 -5.43
CA ASP A 207 0.06 14.63 -6.78
C ASP A 207 -0.86 13.51 -7.28
N ARG A 208 -2.14 13.82 -7.35
CA ARG A 208 -3.22 12.88 -7.70
C ARG A 208 -3.71 13.08 -9.14
N LYS A 209 -2.80 13.48 -10.02
CA LYS A 209 -3.10 13.70 -11.44
C LYS A 209 -3.27 12.41 -12.21
#